data_0f0198ac88b20fbe93b9584db48eee83
#
_entry.id   0f0198ac88b20fbe93b9584db48eee83
#
_cell.length_a   1.000
_cell.length_b   1.000
_cell.length_c   1.000
_cell.angle_alpha   90.00
_cell.angle_beta   90.00
_cell.angle_gamma   90.00
#
_symmetry.space_group_name_H-M   'P 1'
#
loop_
_entity.id
_entity.type
_entity.pdbx_description
1 polymer ?
#
loop_
_entity_poly.entity_id
_entity_poly.type
_entity_poly.pdbx_seq_one_letter_code
_entity_poly.pdbx_strand_id
1 'polypeptide(L)'
;MPAFKPAYLIHGDDHGRVAERRGRLRALAESESGAGGVEVFAGDTGAPEAVALGLNAMTFAMGRRFLIVEGVERWAEADVKAQLTPVMAAMPPDTTVAFFAAEEGRQQAPKALHAAVQAAGGDIVDERARR
;
A
#
# COMPACT_ATOMS: atom_id res chain seq x y z
N MET A 1 15.39 11.18 11.16
CA MET A 1 14.00 10.67 11.03
C MET A 1 13.69 10.41 9.58
N PRO A 2 13.35 9.19 9.21
CA PRO A 2 12.91 8.97 7.83
C PRO A 2 11.59 9.69 7.59
N ALA A 3 11.51 10.35 6.45
CA ALA A 3 10.28 11.01 6.03
C ALA A 3 9.46 10.01 5.24
N PHE A 4 8.22 9.75 5.68
CA PHE A 4 7.33 8.82 5.00
C PHE A 4 6.37 9.60 4.10
N LYS A 5 6.19 9.11 2.89
CA LYS A 5 5.19 9.64 1.98
C LYS A 5 3.81 9.09 2.32
N PRO A 6 2.73 9.73 1.86
CA PRO A 6 1.38 9.23 2.14
C PRO A 6 1.10 7.85 1.55
N ALA A 7 1.73 7.53 0.41
CA ALA A 7 1.45 6.28 -0.27
C ALA A 7 2.68 5.75 -1.00
N TYR A 8 2.75 4.43 -1.10
CA TYR A 8 3.77 3.73 -1.88
C TYR A 8 3.12 2.59 -2.66
N LEU A 9 3.62 2.34 -3.86
CA LEU A 9 3.29 1.13 -4.60
C LEU A 9 4.60 0.47 -5.01
N ILE A 10 4.84 -0.71 -4.49
CA ILE A 10 6.01 -1.52 -4.84
C ILE A 10 5.49 -2.73 -5.62
N HIS A 11 5.85 -2.82 -6.89
CA HIS A 11 5.33 -3.85 -7.78
C HIS A 11 6.44 -4.42 -8.65
N GLY A 12 6.19 -5.56 -9.25
CA GLY A 12 7.12 -6.13 -10.19
C GLY A 12 7.12 -7.64 -10.21
N ASP A 13 7.87 -8.21 -11.16
CA ASP A 13 7.99 -9.66 -11.32
C ASP A 13 9.15 -10.25 -10.51
N ASP A 14 9.96 -9.43 -9.88
CA ASP A 14 10.96 -9.93 -8.93
C ASP A 14 10.32 -10.07 -7.56
N HIS A 15 9.64 -11.19 -7.36
CA HIS A 15 8.85 -11.45 -6.15
C HIS A 15 9.70 -11.42 -4.87
N GLY A 16 10.95 -11.86 -4.97
CA GLY A 16 11.86 -11.81 -3.82
C GLY A 16 12.18 -10.39 -3.39
N ARG A 17 12.40 -9.50 -4.34
CA ARG A 17 12.67 -8.10 -4.03
C ARG A 17 11.44 -7.37 -3.52
N VAL A 18 10.27 -7.68 -4.08
CA VAL A 18 9.02 -7.12 -3.57
C VAL A 18 8.82 -7.52 -2.10
N ALA A 19 9.03 -8.81 -1.80
CA ALA A 19 8.90 -9.30 -0.42
C ALA A 19 9.95 -8.69 0.52
N GLU A 20 11.17 -8.51 0.03
CA GLU A 20 12.25 -7.88 0.82
C GLU A 20 11.90 -6.44 1.18
N ARG A 21 11.38 -5.67 0.22
CA ARG A 21 10.95 -4.30 0.47
C ARG A 21 9.79 -4.24 1.46
N ARG A 22 8.86 -5.20 1.35
CA ARG A 22 7.73 -5.28 2.28
C ARG A 22 8.22 -5.49 3.72
N GLY A 23 9.14 -6.44 3.91
CA GLY A 23 9.71 -6.71 5.22
C GLY A 23 10.45 -5.52 5.79
N ARG A 24 11.23 -4.84 4.94
CA ARG A 24 11.99 -3.67 5.35
C ARG A 24 11.08 -2.50 5.74
N LEU A 25 10.05 -2.25 4.93
CA LEU A 25 9.11 -1.16 5.25
C LEU A 25 8.34 -1.46 6.53
N ARG A 26 7.92 -2.71 6.71
CA ARG A 26 7.23 -3.11 7.94
C ARG A 26 8.11 -2.89 9.17
N ALA A 27 9.38 -3.25 9.09
CA ALA A 27 10.33 -3.04 10.18
C ALA A 27 10.49 -1.55 10.50
N LEU A 28 10.59 -0.72 9.47
CA LEU A 28 10.68 0.73 9.64
C LEU A 28 9.41 1.30 10.27
N ALA A 29 8.25 0.82 9.82
CA ALA A 29 6.96 1.27 10.34
C ALA A 29 6.80 0.89 11.82
N GLU A 30 7.17 -0.33 12.18
CA GLU A 30 7.12 -0.79 13.57
C GLU A 30 8.08 -0.02 14.46
N SER A 31 9.25 0.33 13.91
CA SER A 31 10.22 1.15 14.62
C SER A 31 9.69 2.56 14.86
N GLU A 32 8.94 3.12 13.90
CA GLU A 32 8.38 4.47 14.00
C GLU A 32 7.18 4.54 14.93
N SER A 33 6.27 3.58 14.83
CA SER A 33 4.94 3.68 15.45
C SER A 33 4.58 2.51 16.36
N GLY A 34 5.48 1.58 16.57
CA GLY A 34 5.19 0.36 17.31
C GLY A 34 4.29 -0.58 16.54
N ALA A 35 4.15 -1.81 17.03
CA ALA A 35 3.31 -2.82 16.37
C ALA A 35 1.84 -2.40 16.29
N GLY A 36 1.35 -1.63 17.26
CA GLY A 36 -0.02 -1.15 17.28
C GLY A 36 -0.33 -0.08 16.23
N GLY A 37 0.71 0.53 15.64
CA GLY A 37 0.55 1.53 14.59
C GLY A 37 0.62 0.96 13.17
N VAL A 38 0.73 -0.38 13.03
CA VAL A 38 0.86 -1.04 11.73
C VAL A 38 -0.29 -2.03 11.56
N GLU A 39 -1.05 -1.86 10.46
CA GLU A 39 -2.12 -2.78 10.07
C GLU A 39 -1.73 -3.47 8.77
N VAL A 40 -1.94 -4.80 8.70
CA VAL A 40 -1.62 -5.59 7.51
C VAL A 40 -2.92 -6.09 6.88
N PHE A 41 -3.06 -5.85 5.58
CA PHE A 41 -4.20 -6.30 4.78
C PHE A 41 -3.70 -7.33 3.78
N ALA A 42 -4.15 -8.56 3.91
CA ALA A 42 -3.74 -9.65 3.03
C ALA A 42 -4.88 -10.67 2.94
N GLY A 43 -4.90 -11.44 1.86
CA GLY A 43 -5.93 -12.45 1.66
C GLY A 43 -7.33 -11.85 1.71
N ASP A 44 -8.19 -12.38 2.54
CA ASP A 44 -9.60 -11.98 2.64
C ASP A 44 -9.78 -10.53 3.11
N THR A 45 -8.82 -10.02 3.88
CA THR A 45 -8.90 -8.64 4.39
C THR A 45 -8.25 -7.63 3.45
N GLY A 46 -7.69 -8.10 2.34
CA GLY A 46 -6.92 -7.27 1.41
C GLY A 46 -7.70 -6.71 0.24
N ALA A 47 -9.03 -6.63 0.32
CA ALA A 47 -9.84 -6.04 -0.75
C ALA A 47 -9.78 -4.51 -0.73
N PRO A 48 -9.95 -3.83 -1.87
CA PRO A 48 -9.95 -2.37 -1.91
C PRO A 48 -10.91 -1.73 -0.93
N GLU A 49 -12.10 -2.30 -0.78
CA GLU A 49 -13.10 -1.80 0.17
C GLU A 49 -12.60 -1.85 1.61
N ALA A 50 -11.95 -2.95 1.99
CA ALA A 50 -11.43 -3.12 3.35
C ALA A 50 -10.33 -2.10 3.64
N VAL A 51 -9.47 -1.84 2.67
CA VAL A 51 -8.39 -0.87 2.82
C VAL A 51 -8.96 0.55 2.92
N ALA A 52 -9.97 0.87 2.10
CA ALA A 52 -10.63 2.16 2.15
C ALA A 52 -11.28 2.41 3.51
N LEU A 53 -11.95 1.40 4.06
CA LEU A 53 -12.53 1.47 5.39
C LEU A 53 -11.44 1.70 6.45
N GLY A 54 -10.31 1.00 6.30
CA GLY A 54 -9.17 1.17 7.20
C GLY A 54 -8.58 2.57 7.15
N LEU A 55 -8.47 3.15 5.95
CA LEU A 55 -7.96 4.51 5.78
C LEU A 55 -8.89 5.55 6.41
N ASN A 56 -10.19 5.32 6.35
CA ASN A 56 -11.20 6.23 6.91
C ASN A 56 -11.47 6.00 8.39
N ALA A 57 -10.96 4.91 8.96
CA ALA A 57 -11.24 4.56 10.35
C ALA A 57 -10.58 5.57 11.29
N MET A 58 -11.31 5.98 12.30
CA MET A 58 -10.73 6.77 13.37
C MET A 58 -9.88 5.85 14.25
N THR A 59 -8.74 6.36 14.66
CA THR A 59 -7.82 5.58 15.49
C THR A 59 -7.33 6.41 16.66
N PHE A 60 -7.05 5.75 17.75
CA PHE A 60 -6.42 6.36 18.91
C PHE A 60 -4.90 6.18 18.88
N ALA A 61 -4.35 5.71 17.77
CA ALA A 61 -2.91 5.54 17.63
C ALA A 61 -2.20 6.88 17.78
N MET A 62 -1.16 6.88 18.58
CA MET A 62 -0.30 8.05 18.74
C MET A 62 0.81 7.96 17.70
N GLY A 63 0.92 9.00 16.87
CA GLY A 63 1.89 9.03 15.81
C GLY A 63 1.32 8.56 14.48
N ARG A 64 2.22 8.19 13.57
CA ARG A 64 1.83 7.81 12.20
C ARG A 64 1.23 6.42 12.15
N ARG A 65 0.18 6.27 11.36
CA ARG A 65 -0.41 4.97 11.05
C ARG A 65 0.20 4.44 9.76
N PHE A 66 0.41 3.13 9.73
CA PHE A 66 0.89 2.45 8.53
C PHE A 66 -0.08 1.32 8.16
N LEU A 67 -0.54 1.34 6.91
CA LEU A 67 -1.32 0.25 6.34
C LEU A 67 -0.45 -0.46 5.30
N ILE A 68 -0.20 -1.74 5.50
CA ILE A 68 0.60 -2.56 4.58
C ILE A 68 -0.36 -3.50 3.87
N VAL A 69 -0.45 -3.36 2.55
CA VAL A 69 -1.44 -4.04 1.74
C VAL A 69 -0.75 -4.95 0.75
N GLU A 70 -1.03 -6.26 0.82
CA GLU A 70 -0.40 -7.27 -0.01
C GLU A 70 -1.36 -7.80 -1.05
N GLY A 71 -0.82 -8.30 -2.16
CA GLY A 71 -1.61 -9.02 -3.15
C GLY A 71 -2.47 -8.14 -4.05
N VAL A 72 -2.07 -6.88 -4.25
CA VAL A 72 -2.89 -5.94 -5.03
C VAL A 72 -2.91 -6.25 -6.54
N GLU A 73 -2.04 -7.16 -7.00
CA GLU A 73 -2.08 -7.64 -8.40
C GLU A 73 -3.38 -8.37 -8.73
N ARG A 74 -4.16 -8.76 -7.71
CA ARG A 74 -5.43 -9.46 -7.87
C ARG A 74 -6.63 -8.52 -7.95
N TRP A 75 -6.42 -7.23 -7.74
CA TRP A 75 -7.50 -6.27 -7.68
C TRP A 75 -7.99 -5.87 -9.07
N ALA A 76 -9.29 -5.63 -9.18
CA ALA A 76 -9.89 -5.11 -10.41
C ALA A 76 -9.79 -3.58 -10.46
N GLU A 77 -9.55 -3.04 -11.66
CA GLU A 77 -9.49 -1.60 -11.88
C GLU A 77 -10.72 -0.87 -11.35
N ALA A 78 -11.92 -1.42 -11.65
CA ALA A 78 -13.17 -0.79 -11.26
C ALA A 78 -13.31 -0.67 -9.74
N ASP A 79 -12.85 -1.69 -9.01
CA ASP A 79 -12.93 -1.67 -7.54
C ASP A 79 -11.99 -0.62 -6.95
N VAL A 80 -10.81 -0.47 -7.52
CA VAL A 80 -9.87 0.56 -7.06
C VAL A 80 -10.46 1.95 -7.30
N LYS A 81 -11.03 2.18 -8.49
CA LYS A 81 -11.65 3.47 -8.83
C LYS A 81 -12.83 3.81 -7.92
N ALA A 82 -13.63 2.79 -7.60
CA ALA A 82 -14.82 3.00 -6.78
C ALA A 82 -14.50 3.20 -5.30
N GLN A 83 -13.55 2.43 -4.77
CA GLN A 83 -13.32 2.36 -3.33
C GLN A 83 -12.12 3.16 -2.84
N LEU A 84 -11.01 3.14 -3.57
CA LEU A 84 -9.76 3.74 -3.11
C LEU A 84 -9.46 5.11 -3.69
N THR A 85 -9.74 5.32 -4.96
CA THR A 85 -9.42 6.60 -5.61
C THR A 85 -10.00 7.80 -4.85
N PRO A 86 -11.27 7.79 -4.43
CA PRO A 86 -11.80 8.93 -3.69
C PRO A 86 -11.13 9.15 -2.33
N VAL A 87 -10.83 8.07 -1.63
CA VAL A 87 -10.20 8.15 -0.30
C VAL A 87 -8.77 8.66 -0.41
N MET A 88 -8.03 8.15 -1.39
CA MET A 88 -6.63 8.53 -1.57
C MET A 88 -6.47 9.94 -2.13
N ALA A 89 -7.49 10.49 -2.75
CA ALA A 89 -7.49 11.88 -3.18
C ALA A 89 -7.44 12.84 -1.98
N ALA A 90 -7.83 12.38 -0.81
CA ALA A 90 -7.82 13.16 0.43
C ALA A 90 -7.29 12.30 1.58
N MET A 91 -6.01 11.93 1.50
CA MET A 91 -5.40 11.05 2.49
C MET A 91 -5.49 11.62 3.90
N PRO A 92 -5.83 10.79 4.89
CA PRO A 92 -5.80 11.22 6.28
C PRO A 92 -4.40 11.69 6.67
N PRO A 93 -4.29 12.69 7.56
CA PRO A 93 -2.99 13.14 8.01
C PRO A 93 -2.26 12.03 8.80
N ASP A 94 -0.95 12.08 8.82
CA ASP A 94 -0.10 11.15 9.56
C ASP A 94 -0.40 9.68 9.26
N THR A 95 -0.72 9.39 8.00
CA THR A 95 -1.05 8.03 7.55
C THR A 95 -0.25 7.70 6.30
N THR A 96 0.30 6.50 6.28
CA THR A 96 1.01 5.95 5.11
C THR A 96 0.37 4.63 4.73
N VAL A 97 0.00 4.47 3.47
CA VAL A 97 -0.44 3.20 2.92
C VAL A 97 0.57 2.70 1.90
N ALA A 98 1.00 1.46 2.03
CA ALA A 98 1.96 0.85 1.12
C ALA A 98 1.35 -0.40 0.48
N PHE A 99 1.30 -0.40 -0.85
CA PHE A 99 0.74 -1.49 -1.63
C PHE A 99 1.86 -2.32 -2.24
N PHE A 100 1.71 -3.64 -2.21
CA PHE A 100 2.71 -4.58 -2.73
C PHE A 100 2.05 -5.54 -3.72
N ALA A 101 2.62 -5.62 -4.93
CA ALA A 101 2.13 -6.47 -6.00
C ALA A 101 3.24 -7.39 -6.50
N ALA A 102 3.06 -8.70 -6.33
CA ALA A 102 3.91 -9.72 -6.94
C ALA A 102 3.31 -10.03 -8.32
N GLU A 103 3.82 -9.36 -9.34
CA GLU A 103 3.23 -9.38 -10.67
C GLU A 103 3.68 -10.59 -11.48
N GLU A 104 2.75 -11.16 -12.24
CA GLU A 104 3.04 -12.30 -13.10
C GLU A 104 1.99 -12.39 -14.21
N GLY A 105 2.47 -12.36 -15.46
CA GLY A 105 1.57 -12.42 -16.60
C GLY A 105 0.55 -11.30 -16.61
N ARG A 106 -0.73 -11.65 -16.57
CA ARG A 106 -1.82 -10.68 -16.57
C ARG A 106 -2.12 -10.11 -15.19
N GLN A 107 -1.56 -10.72 -14.15
CA GLN A 107 -1.76 -10.21 -12.79
C GLN A 107 -0.77 -9.08 -12.54
N GLN A 108 -1.25 -7.86 -12.74
CA GLN A 108 -0.47 -6.64 -12.59
C GLN A 108 -1.20 -5.70 -11.64
N ALA A 109 -0.44 -4.86 -10.97
CA ALA A 109 -1.05 -3.81 -10.15
C ALA A 109 -1.95 -2.94 -11.04
N PRO A 110 -3.20 -2.66 -10.62
CA PRO A 110 -4.11 -1.86 -11.44
C PRO A 110 -3.57 -0.48 -11.77
N LYS A 111 -3.81 -0.02 -12.98
CA LYS A 111 -3.39 1.34 -13.40
C LYS A 111 -4.06 2.41 -12.54
N ALA A 112 -5.30 2.17 -12.13
CA ALA A 112 -5.99 3.09 -11.23
C ALA A 112 -5.25 3.24 -9.90
N LEU A 113 -4.58 2.18 -9.43
CA LEU A 113 -3.81 2.24 -8.20
C LEU A 113 -2.53 3.07 -8.41
N HIS A 114 -1.85 2.90 -9.54
CA HIS A 114 -0.71 3.77 -9.89
C HIS A 114 -1.13 5.23 -9.85
N ALA A 115 -2.25 5.56 -10.48
CA ALA A 115 -2.75 6.92 -10.52
C ALA A 115 -3.11 7.45 -9.13
N ALA A 116 -3.75 6.62 -8.31
CA ALA A 116 -4.15 7.01 -6.96
C ALA A 116 -2.94 7.29 -6.06
N VAL A 117 -1.90 6.46 -6.16
CA VAL A 117 -0.67 6.66 -5.39
C VAL A 117 0.03 7.96 -5.82
N GLN A 118 0.12 8.20 -7.12
CA GLN A 118 0.72 9.43 -7.63
C GLN A 118 -0.08 10.67 -7.19
N ALA A 119 -1.40 10.60 -7.27
CA ALA A 119 -2.27 11.71 -6.87
C ALA A 119 -2.15 12.02 -5.38
N ALA A 120 -1.87 11.01 -4.58
CA ALA A 120 -1.66 11.19 -3.13
C ALA A 120 -0.27 11.75 -2.79
N GLY A 121 0.60 11.90 -3.78
CA GLY A 121 1.97 12.36 -3.55
C GLY A 121 2.94 11.25 -3.18
N GLY A 122 2.59 10.02 -3.52
CA GLY A 122 3.39 8.85 -3.18
C GLY A 122 4.43 8.46 -4.22
N ASP A 123 5.17 7.41 -3.94
CA ASP A 123 6.19 6.84 -4.81
C ASP A 123 5.77 5.49 -5.35
N ILE A 124 6.21 5.21 -6.58
CA ILE A 124 6.03 3.92 -7.23
C ILE A 124 7.41 3.33 -7.52
N VAL A 125 7.61 2.08 -7.11
CA VAL A 125 8.87 1.36 -7.32
C VAL A 125 8.59 0.11 -8.13
N ASP A 126 9.30 -0.05 -9.24
CA ASP A 126 9.18 -1.19 -10.13
C ASP A 126 10.37 -2.13 -9.93
N GLU A 127 10.12 -3.30 -9.35
CA GLU A 127 11.15 -4.33 -9.11
C GLU A 127 11.04 -5.41 -10.17
N ARG A 128 11.80 -5.24 -11.25
CA ARG A 128 11.84 -6.22 -12.33
C ARG A 128 13.05 -7.14 -12.18
N ALA A 129 12.80 -8.43 -12.39
CA ALA A 129 13.88 -9.41 -12.38
C ALA A 129 14.80 -9.15 -13.57
N ARG A 130 16.10 -9.37 -13.38
CA ARG A 130 17.06 -9.28 -14.47
C ARG A 130 16.87 -10.46 -15.43
N ARG A 131 16.96 -10.16 -16.70
CA ARG A 131 16.83 -11.18 -17.76
C ARG A 131 18.10 -11.21 -18.60
#